data_248cbab5cce7cc5dc7cd068ebb8ac6de
#
_entry.id   248cbab5cce7cc5dc7cd068ebb8ac6de
#
_cell.length_a   1.000
_cell.length_b   1.000
_cell.length_c   1.000
_cell.angle_alpha   90.00
_cell.angle_beta   90.00
_cell.angle_gamma   90.00
#
_symmetry.space_group_name_H-M   'P 1'
#
loop_
_entity.id
_entity.type
_entity.pdbx_description
1 polymer ?
#
loop_
_entity_poly.entity_id
_entity_poly.type
_entity_poly.pdbx_seq_one_letter_code
_entity_poly.pdbx_strand_id
1 'polypeptide(L)'
;MSKVSYYTPEGLKRLRGELKELKDVERVKASRAIAEDRDKGDLSENAEYDAAKEAQGMLEMRIAKLEDALAGARVIDESQLDNSKVLVLSKVKIKNQINGMEMNYTLVADGEADLASGKISVNSPIGKGLLGKVVGDVAEIQVPNGTMKFDIIEITR
;
A
#
# COMPACT_ATOMS: atom_id res chain seq x y z
N MET A 1 7.84 14.77 -7.94
CA MET A 1 6.43 14.67 -8.36
C MET A 1 5.78 13.44 -7.77
N SER A 2 4.57 13.62 -7.28
CA SER A 2 3.81 12.50 -6.72
C SER A 2 3.29 11.60 -7.84
N LYS A 3 3.46 10.31 -7.66
CA LYS A 3 2.91 9.31 -8.59
C LYS A 3 1.40 9.23 -8.41
N VAL A 4 0.66 9.21 -9.52
CA VAL A 4 -0.80 9.02 -9.47
C VAL A 4 -1.11 7.58 -9.11
N SER A 5 -1.97 7.40 -8.11
CA SER A 5 -2.46 6.09 -7.67
C SER A 5 -3.96 6.16 -7.44
N TYR A 6 -4.64 5.05 -7.71
CA TYR A 6 -6.09 4.98 -7.56
C TYR A 6 -6.46 4.18 -6.32
N TYR A 7 -7.40 4.71 -5.55
CA TYR A 7 -7.84 4.17 -4.27
C TYR A 7 -9.35 3.99 -4.25
N THR A 8 -9.82 3.08 -3.41
CA THR A 8 -11.22 3.04 -3.03
C THR A 8 -11.54 4.26 -2.16
N PRO A 9 -12.80 4.71 -2.08
CA PRO A 9 -13.18 5.79 -1.16
C PRO A 9 -12.80 5.46 0.29
N GLU A 10 -12.98 4.22 0.72
CA GLU A 10 -12.65 3.76 2.07
C GLU A 10 -11.14 3.80 2.32
N GLY A 11 -10.35 3.34 1.35
CA GLY A 11 -8.88 3.35 1.46
C GLY A 11 -8.33 4.76 1.54
N LEU A 12 -8.88 5.67 0.75
CA LEU A 12 -8.46 7.07 0.78
C LEU A 12 -8.82 7.74 2.11
N LYS A 13 -10.02 7.46 2.62
CA LYS A 13 -10.45 7.96 3.93
C LYS A 13 -9.53 7.47 5.04
N ARG A 14 -9.12 6.20 4.99
CA ARG A 14 -8.20 5.62 5.96
C ARG A 14 -6.83 6.30 5.92
N LEU A 15 -6.30 6.55 4.73
CA LEU A 15 -5.03 7.26 4.57
C LEU A 15 -5.08 8.67 5.13
N ARG A 16 -6.16 9.39 4.86
CA ARG A 16 -6.35 10.75 5.40
C ARG A 16 -6.45 10.74 6.92
N GLY A 17 -7.16 9.75 7.47
CA GLY A 17 -7.28 9.58 8.92
C GLY A 17 -5.94 9.29 9.58
N GLU A 18 -5.14 8.41 8.97
CA GLU A 18 -3.80 8.08 9.45
C GLU A 18 -2.91 9.32 9.45
N LEU A 19 -2.91 10.09 8.35
CA LEU A 19 -2.12 11.31 8.28
C LEU A 19 -2.53 12.32 9.35
N LYS A 20 -3.83 12.50 9.55
CA LYS A 20 -4.35 13.40 10.58
C LYS A 20 -3.86 12.99 11.96
N GLU A 21 -3.94 11.70 12.28
CA GLU A 21 -3.49 11.20 13.58
C GLU A 21 -1.98 11.43 13.77
N LEU A 22 -1.18 11.19 12.75
CA LEU A 22 0.26 11.43 12.83
C LEU A 22 0.57 12.89 13.10
N LYS A 23 -0.16 13.81 12.48
CA LYS A 23 0.04 15.25 12.66
C LYS A 23 -0.53 15.77 13.98
N ASP A 24 -1.76 15.36 14.32
CA ASP A 24 -2.47 15.94 15.48
C ASP A 24 -2.08 15.28 16.80
N VAL A 25 -1.71 14.00 16.79
CA VAL A 25 -1.44 13.23 17.99
C VAL A 25 0.04 12.88 18.10
N GLU A 26 0.58 12.15 17.13
CA GLU A 26 1.94 11.63 17.23
C GLU A 26 3.00 12.72 17.17
N ARG A 27 2.81 13.73 16.34
CA ARG A 27 3.75 14.86 16.24
C ARG A 27 3.81 15.64 17.56
N VAL A 28 2.66 15.85 18.20
CA VAL A 28 2.59 16.53 19.51
C VAL A 28 3.29 15.70 20.58
N LYS A 29 3.05 14.38 20.60
CA LYS A 29 3.74 13.47 21.54
C LYS A 29 5.24 13.50 21.35
N ALA A 30 5.71 13.50 20.11
CA ALA A 30 7.16 13.51 19.80
C ALA A 30 7.81 14.81 20.29
N SER A 31 7.14 15.96 20.07
CA SER A 31 7.64 17.25 20.54
C SER A 31 7.71 17.32 22.05
N ARG A 32 6.70 16.77 22.72
CA ARG A 32 6.64 16.73 24.20
C ARG A 32 7.75 15.85 24.76
N ALA A 33 7.98 14.67 24.16
CA ALA A 33 9.03 13.76 24.58
C ALA A 33 10.41 14.42 24.48
N ILE A 34 10.67 15.17 23.40
CA ILE A 34 11.93 15.89 23.23
C ILE A 34 12.09 16.95 24.32
N ALA A 35 11.04 17.71 24.60
CA ALA A 35 11.08 18.75 25.61
C ALA A 35 11.34 18.17 27.00
N GLU A 36 10.66 17.08 27.33
CA GLU A 36 10.85 16.39 28.62
C GLU A 36 12.28 15.88 28.79
N ASP A 37 12.83 15.24 27.76
CA ASP A 37 14.17 14.70 27.81
C ASP A 37 15.23 15.80 27.84
N ARG A 38 15.01 16.92 27.16
CA ARG A 38 15.88 18.08 27.22
C ARG A 38 15.96 18.66 28.63
N ASP A 39 14.82 18.67 29.32
CA ASP A 39 14.73 19.24 30.68
C ASP A 39 15.39 18.36 31.75
N LYS A 40 15.75 17.11 31.42
CA LYS A 40 16.38 16.17 32.35
C LYS A 40 17.89 16.38 32.55
N GLY A 41 18.52 17.31 31.85
CA GLY A 41 19.91 17.65 32.11
C GLY A 41 20.80 17.73 30.88
N ASP A 42 22.03 17.18 30.96
CA ASP A 42 23.05 17.32 29.93
C ASP A 42 22.71 16.64 28.64
N LEU A 43 22.51 17.43 27.58
CA LEU A 43 22.12 16.96 26.27
C LEU A 43 23.26 16.22 25.54
N SER A 44 24.52 16.47 25.90
CA SER A 44 25.64 15.86 25.20
C SER A 44 25.76 14.36 25.43
N GLU A 45 25.21 13.84 26.54
CA GLU A 45 25.25 12.44 26.88
C GLU A 45 23.85 11.86 27.13
N ASN A 46 22.81 12.56 26.71
CA ASN A 46 21.42 12.14 26.95
C ASN A 46 20.93 11.21 25.84
N ALA A 47 21.06 9.90 26.05
CA ALA A 47 20.60 8.89 25.09
C ALA A 47 19.08 8.94 24.85
N GLU A 48 18.30 9.30 25.86
CA GLU A 48 16.85 9.43 25.72
C GLU A 48 16.48 10.59 24.79
N TYR A 49 17.19 11.71 24.92
CA TYR A 49 17.00 12.86 24.04
C TYR A 49 17.36 12.51 22.60
N ASP A 50 18.48 11.83 22.38
CA ASP A 50 18.91 11.42 21.04
C ASP A 50 17.89 10.45 20.41
N ALA A 51 17.38 9.51 21.18
CA ALA A 51 16.36 8.57 20.71
C ALA A 51 15.05 9.30 20.35
N ALA A 52 14.66 10.30 21.16
CA ALA A 52 13.45 11.08 20.90
C ALA A 52 13.59 11.92 19.60
N LYS A 53 14.77 12.48 19.36
CA LYS A 53 15.06 13.22 18.13
C LYS A 53 15.04 12.30 16.92
N GLU A 54 15.61 11.12 17.02
CA GLU A 54 15.59 10.14 15.95
C GLU A 54 14.16 9.69 15.64
N ALA A 55 13.36 9.40 16.67
CA ALA A 55 11.96 9.02 16.50
C ALA A 55 11.16 10.12 15.82
N GLN A 56 11.42 11.39 16.16
CA GLN A 56 10.78 12.53 15.51
C GLN A 56 11.13 12.57 14.01
N GLY A 57 12.39 12.34 13.67
CA GLY A 57 12.85 12.31 12.28
C GLY A 57 12.14 11.23 11.48
N MET A 58 11.99 10.04 12.04
CA MET A 58 11.29 8.94 11.40
C MET A 58 9.79 9.25 11.22
N LEU A 59 9.18 9.88 12.22
CA LEU A 59 7.78 10.31 12.15
C LEU A 59 7.58 11.32 11.01
N GLU A 60 8.46 12.30 10.89
CA GLU A 60 8.36 13.31 9.82
C GLU A 60 8.55 12.69 8.44
N MET A 61 9.40 11.69 8.31
CA MET A 61 9.55 10.93 7.07
C MET A 61 8.26 10.19 6.71
N ARG A 62 7.61 9.59 7.69
CA ARG A 62 6.34 8.88 7.49
C ARG A 62 5.22 9.84 7.08
N ILE A 63 5.15 11.01 7.73
CA ILE A 63 4.19 12.06 7.36
C ILE A 63 4.42 12.50 5.91
N ALA A 64 5.67 12.75 5.54
CA ALA A 64 6.01 13.18 4.18
C ALA A 64 5.60 12.13 3.14
N LYS A 65 5.81 10.84 3.41
CA LYS A 65 5.39 9.76 2.52
C LYS A 65 3.87 9.72 2.35
N LEU A 66 3.11 9.89 3.43
CA LEU A 66 1.64 9.91 3.36
C LEU A 66 1.13 11.14 2.62
N GLU A 67 1.74 12.30 2.86
CA GLU A 67 1.37 13.52 2.13
C GLU A 67 1.64 13.37 0.63
N ASP A 68 2.76 12.76 0.27
CA ASP A 68 3.10 12.51 -1.12
C ASP A 68 2.10 11.53 -1.76
N ALA A 69 1.76 10.45 -1.06
CA ALA A 69 0.78 9.48 -1.54
C ALA A 69 -0.59 10.14 -1.74
N LEU A 70 -1.02 11.00 -0.80
CA LEU A 70 -2.31 11.70 -0.91
C LEU A 70 -2.31 12.73 -2.03
N ALA A 71 -1.18 13.38 -2.31
CA ALA A 71 -1.09 14.35 -3.40
C ALA A 71 -1.36 13.71 -4.76
N GLY A 72 -0.95 12.46 -4.94
CA GLY A 72 -1.17 11.71 -6.17
C GLY A 72 -2.39 10.80 -6.15
N ALA A 73 -3.17 10.82 -5.05
CA ALA A 73 -4.30 9.91 -4.89
C ALA A 73 -5.52 10.33 -5.69
N ARG A 74 -6.17 9.35 -6.29
CA ARG A 74 -7.43 9.53 -7.02
C ARG A 74 -8.40 8.44 -6.61
N VAL A 75 -9.69 8.78 -6.54
CA VAL A 75 -10.74 7.79 -6.29
C VAL A 75 -11.18 7.24 -7.65
N ILE A 76 -11.24 5.93 -7.74
CA ILE A 76 -11.70 5.28 -8.96
C ILE A 76 -13.24 5.26 -8.98
N ASP A 77 -13.81 5.55 -10.15
CA ASP A 77 -15.26 5.44 -10.37
C ASP A 77 -15.57 4.01 -10.82
N GLU A 78 -16.08 3.21 -9.90
CA GLU A 78 -16.37 1.79 -10.16
C GLU A 78 -17.39 1.60 -11.28
N SER A 79 -18.28 2.59 -11.51
CA SER A 79 -19.28 2.50 -12.57
C SER A 79 -18.67 2.52 -13.97
N GLN A 80 -17.43 3.01 -14.10
CA GLN A 80 -16.71 3.09 -15.37
C GLN A 80 -15.73 1.95 -15.58
N LEU A 81 -15.62 1.01 -14.62
CA LEU A 81 -14.70 -0.11 -14.74
C LEU A 81 -15.21 -1.15 -15.74
N ASP A 82 -14.31 -1.57 -16.60
CA ASP A 82 -14.55 -2.62 -17.58
C ASP A 82 -14.05 -3.96 -17.05
N ASN A 83 -14.97 -4.92 -16.85
CA ASN A 83 -14.62 -6.26 -16.34
C ASN A 83 -14.11 -7.19 -17.44
N SER A 84 -13.96 -6.72 -18.69
CA SER A 84 -13.41 -7.55 -19.76
C SER A 84 -11.93 -7.83 -19.57
N LYS A 85 -11.23 -7.01 -18.78
CA LYS A 85 -9.81 -7.19 -18.48
C LYS A 85 -9.50 -6.79 -17.03
N VAL A 86 -8.36 -7.25 -16.55
CA VAL A 86 -7.89 -6.95 -15.19
C VAL A 86 -7.41 -5.51 -15.12
N LEU A 87 -8.04 -4.74 -14.27
CA LEU A 87 -7.69 -3.35 -13.99
C LEU A 87 -7.49 -3.16 -12.49
N VAL A 88 -7.11 -1.95 -12.07
CA VAL A 88 -7.07 -1.64 -10.64
C VAL A 88 -8.48 -1.81 -10.06
N LEU A 89 -8.57 -2.39 -8.86
CA LEU A 89 -9.77 -2.77 -8.13
C LEU A 89 -10.52 -3.98 -8.72
N SER A 90 -10.02 -4.60 -9.78
CA SER A 90 -10.59 -5.87 -10.25
C SER A 90 -10.33 -6.98 -9.25
N LYS A 91 -11.34 -7.85 -9.09
CA LYS A 91 -11.19 -9.11 -8.35
C LYS A 91 -10.96 -10.20 -9.38
N VAL A 92 -9.85 -10.92 -9.25
CA VAL A 92 -9.42 -11.89 -10.23
C VAL A 92 -9.32 -13.25 -9.59
N LYS A 93 -9.98 -14.24 -10.18
CA LYS A 93 -9.78 -15.65 -9.83
C LYS A 93 -8.75 -16.22 -10.77
N ILE A 94 -7.65 -16.76 -10.23
CA ILE A 94 -6.59 -17.36 -10.99
C ILE A 94 -6.37 -18.80 -10.55
N LYS A 95 -5.85 -19.63 -11.47
CA LYS A 95 -5.59 -21.03 -11.21
C LYS A 95 -4.14 -21.34 -11.55
N ASN A 96 -3.40 -21.89 -10.60
CA ASN A 96 -2.04 -22.32 -10.79
C ASN A 96 -2.03 -23.56 -11.72
N GLN A 97 -1.31 -23.47 -12.83
CA GLN A 97 -1.27 -24.55 -13.81
C GLN A 97 -0.59 -25.83 -13.30
N ILE A 98 0.30 -25.71 -12.32
CA ILE A 98 1.07 -26.87 -11.82
C ILE A 98 0.24 -27.69 -10.83
N ASN A 99 -0.35 -27.03 -9.81
CA ASN A 99 -1.06 -27.73 -8.74
C ASN A 99 -2.58 -27.63 -8.82
N GLY A 100 -3.12 -26.84 -9.74
CA GLY A 100 -4.56 -26.65 -9.91
C GLY A 100 -5.23 -25.81 -8.83
N MET A 101 -4.48 -25.21 -7.92
CA MET A 101 -5.03 -24.37 -6.86
C MET A 101 -5.60 -23.07 -7.41
N GLU A 102 -6.80 -22.71 -6.97
CA GLU A 102 -7.43 -21.44 -7.32
C GLU A 102 -7.21 -20.44 -6.21
N MET A 103 -6.95 -19.19 -6.60
CA MET A 103 -6.76 -18.08 -5.68
C MET A 103 -7.53 -16.87 -6.15
N ASN A 104 -8.02 -16.08 -5.21
CA ASN A 104 -8.74 -14.84 -5.49
C ASN A 104 -7.93 -13.65 -4.98
N TYR A 105 -7.65 -12.71 -5.87
CA TYR A 105 -6.93 -11.48 -5.52
C TYR A 105 -7.69 -10.26 -5.99
N THR A 106 -7.59 -9.19 -5.22
CA THR A 106 -8.06 -7.86 -5.63
C THR A 106 -6.83 -7.00 -5.87
N LEU A 107 -6.75 -6.36 -7.03
CA LEU A 107 -5.64 -5.47 -7.35
C LEU A 107 -5.90 -4.08 -6.79
N VAL A 108 -4.98 -3.57 -5.99
CA VAL A 108 -5.13 -2.30 -5.28
C VAL A 108 -3.85 -1.46 -5.40
N ALA A 109 -3.95 -0.18 -5.04
CA ALA A 109 -2.76 0.67 -4.90
C ALA A 109 -1.90 0.19 -3.73
N ASP A 110 -0.61 0.53 -3.74
CA ASP A 110 0.34 0.08 -2.72
C ASP A 110 -0.15 0.32 -1.29
N GLY A 111 -0.76 1.47 -1.04
CA GLY A 111 -1.22 1.84 0.30
C GLY A 111 -2.40 1.01 0.82
N GLU A 112 -3.10 0.31 -0.06
CA GLU A 112 -4.22 -0.57 0.32
C GLU A 112 -3.86 -2.04 0.31
N ALA A 113 -2.62 -2.41 -0.06
CA ALA A 113 -2.22 -3.81 -0.15
C ALA A 113 -2.30 -4.51 1.21
N ASP A 114 -2.93 -5.68 1.23
CA ASP A 114 -3.07 -6.52 2.41
C ASP A 114 -3.22 -7.97 1.96
N LEU A 115 -2.12 -8.68 1.95
CA LEU A 115 -2.09 -10.04 1.44
C LEU A 115 -3.03 -10.97 2.22
N ALA A 116 -3.17 -10.76 3.52
CA ALA A 116 -4.06 -11.57 4.36
C ALA A 116 -5.53 -11.45 3.92
N SER A 117 -5.91 -10.28 3.37
CA SER A 117 -7.25 -10.03 2.84
C SER A 117 -7.36 -10.30 1.33
N GLY A 118 -6.31 -10.82 0.71
CA GLY A 118 -6.28 -11.06 -0.73
C GLY A 118 -6.10 -9.81 -1.58
N LYS A 119 -5.65 -8.71 -0.99
CA LYS A 119 -5.41 -7.46 -1.72
C LYS A 119 -3.93 -7.36 -2.07
N ILE A 120 -3.64 -7.33 -3.36
CA ILE A 120 -2.25 -7.24 -3.85
C ILE A 120 -2.04 -5.93 -4.58
N SER A 121 -0.83 -5.38 -4.44
CA SER A 121 -0.48 -4.15 -5.13
C SER A 121 -0.40 -4.37 -6.64
N VAL A 122 -0.90 -3.41 -7.41
CA VAL A 122 -0.74 -3.39 -8.87
C VAL A 122 0.73 -3.33 -9.27
N ASN A 123 1.61 -2.90 -8.36
CA ASN A 123 3.06 -2.83 -8.60
C ASN A 123 3.80 -4.08 -8.14
N SER A 124 3.12 -5.04 -7.50
CA SER A 124 3.73 -6.32 -7.12
C SER A 124 3.98 -7.18 -8.36
N PRO A 125 4.89 -8.17 -8.29
CA PRO A 125 5.12 -9.07 -9.44
C PRO A 125 3.84 -9.74 -9.93
N ILE A 126 3.00 -10.24 -9.02
CA ILE A 126 1.73 -10.87 -9.38
C ILE A 126 0.77 -9.84 -9.98
N GLY A 127 0.65 -8.68 -9.34
CA GLY A 127 -0.22 -7.60 -9.84
C GLY A 127 0.15 -7.14 -11.23
N LYS A 128 1.44 -6.94 -11.49
CA LYS A 128 1.94 -6.55 -12.82
C LYS A 128 1.68 -7.63 -13.86
N GLY A 129 1.81 -8.91 -13.47
CA GLY A 129 1.57 -10.02 -14.38
C GLY A 129 0.10 -10.21 -14.73
N LEU A 130 -0.80 -9.83 -13.83
CA LEU A 130 -2.25 -9.95 -14.04
C LEU A 130 -2.84 -8.75 -14.78
N LEU A 131 -2.29 -7.56 -14.57
CA LEU A 131 -2.86 -6.33 -15.10
C LEU A 131 -2.98 -6.36 -16.62
N GLY A 132 -4.16 -6.04 -17.13
CA GLY A 132 -4.45 -6.03 -18.57
C GLY A 132 -4.81 -7.38 -19.17
N LYS A 133 -4.76 -8.46 -18.39
CA LYS A 133 -5.14 -9.79 -18.87
C LYS A 133 -6.66 -9.94 -18.97
N VAL A 134 -7.10 -10.87 -19.82
CA VAL A 134 -8.52 -11.21 -19.98
C VAL A 134 -8.77 -12.65 -19.55
N VAL A 135 -10.03 -13.01 -19.34
CA VAL A 135 -10.41 -14.39 -19.01
C VAL A 135 -9.94 -15.31 -20.14
N GLY A 136 -9.30 -16.40 -19.79
CA GLY A 136 -8.70 -17.34 -20.73
C GLY A 136 -7.22 -17.11 -21.01
N ASP A 137 -6.69 -15.96 -20.61
CA ASP A 137 -5.25 -15.68 -20.73
C ASP A 137 -4.45 -16.44 -19.68
N VAL A 138 -3.15 -16.60 -19.97
CA VAL A 138 -2.19 -17.15 -19.02
C VAL A 138 -1.29 -16.02 -18.56
N ALA A 139 -1.24 -15.79 -17.25
CA ALA A 139 -0.32 -14.82 -16.65
C ALA A 139 0.97 -15.53 -16.26
N GLU A 140 2.10 -15.05 -16.79
CA GLU A 140 3.43 -15.54 -16.44
C GLU A 140 4.03 -14.61 -15.41
N ILE A 141 4.40 -15.16 -14.25
CA ILE A 141 4.91 -14.37 -13.13
C ILE A 141 6.29 -14.86 -12.78
N GLN A 142 7.27 -13.97 -12.86
CA GLN A 142 8.65 -14.26 -12.50
C GLN A 142 8.81 -14.31 -10.98
N VAL A 143 9.36 -15.40 -10.49
CA VAL A 143 9.68 -15.60 -9.08
C VAL A 143 11.14 -16.05 -8.96
N PRO A 144 11.77 -15.96 -7.77
CA PRO A 144 13.19 -16.33 -7.64
C PRO A 144 13.53 -17.74 -8.14
N ASN A 145 12.58 -18.67 -8.04
CA ASN A 145 12.78 -20.06 -8.45
C ASN A 145 12.35 -20.35 -9.89
N GLY A 146 12.01 -19.33 -10.68
CA GLY A 146 11.62 -19.52 -12.07
C GLY A 146 10.37 -18.72 -12.44
N THR A 147 9.55 -19.29 -13.32
CA THR A 147 8.31 -18.67 -13.79
C THR A 147 7.11 -19.49 -13.34
N MET A 148 6.13 -18.81 -12.74
CA MET A 148 4.84 -19.42 -12.41
C MET A 148 3.80 -18.99 -13.44
N LYS A 149 2.93 -19.93 -13.83
CA LYS A 149 1.86 -19.66 -14.81
C LYS A 149 0.52 -19.87 -14.16
N PHE A 150 -0.35 -18.87 -14.35
CA PHE A 150 -1.72 -18.88 -13.82
C PHE A 150 -2.72 -18.64 -14.93
N ASP A 151 -3.78 -19.43 -14.95
CA ASP A 151 -4.91 -19.19 -15.84
C ASP A 151 -5.83 -18.14 -15.22
N ILE A 152 -6.29 -17.20 -16.04
CA ILE A 152 -7.29 -16.21 -15.60
C ILE A 152 -8.67 -16.84 -15.76
N ILE A 153 -9.33 -17.14 -14.65
CA ILE A 153 -10.60 -17.85 -14.63
C ILE A 153 -11.79 -16.90 -14.66
N GLU A 154 -11.75 -15.85 -13.85
CA GLU A 154 -12.88 -14.93 -13.69
C GLU A 154 -12.36 -13.54 -13.30
N ILE A 155 -13.03 -12.51 -13.81
CA ILE A 155 -12.75 -11.10 -13.48
C ILE A 155 -14.05 -10.46 -13.02
N THR A 156 -14.08 -9.93 -11.79
CA THR A 156 -15.24 -9.23 -11.21
C THR A 156 -14.81 -7.94 -10.54
N ARG A 157 -15.74 -7.28 -9.85
CA ARG A 157 -15.45 -6.10 -9.02
C ARG A 157 -15.95 -6.27 -7.62
#